data_2904c79f959c7be8b97336c9fffa30a2
#
_entry.id   2904c79f959c7be8b97336c9fffa30a2
#
_cell.length_a   1.000
_cell.length_b   1.000
_cell.length_c   1.000
_cell.angle_alpha   90.00
_cell.angle_beta   90.00
_cell.angle_gamma   90.00
#
_symmetry.space_group_name_H-M   'P 1'
#
loop_
_entity.id
_entity.type
_entity.pdbx_description
1 polymer ?
#
loop_
_entity_poly.entity_id
_entity_poly.type
_entity_poly.pdbx_seq_one_letter_code
_entity_poly.pdbx_strand_id
1 'polypeptide(L)'
;MAKELKDVTKAEDNYSQWYNDLVVKAGLAENSAVRGCMVIKPYGYAIWEKMQAALDKMFKDTGHQNAYFPLFIPKSFFSKEADHVEGFAMECAVVTHYRLKNDPEGKGVVVDPDAKLEEELIVRPTSETIIWNTYKGWIQSYRDLPILCNQWANVVRWEMRTRLFLRTAEFLWQEGHTAHATKEEAIEEATRMIHVYQKFVEEWMGVPVIVGHKSPNERFAGAVDTLTIEALMQDGKALQSGTSHFLGQNFAKAFDVQYINKEGKLEYVWATSWGVSTRLMGALIMAHSDNNGLVLPPKLAPIQVVLIPIYKGEEQMRQIVERLRTIAEELKSKGLSVKIDDRDNVRSGFKFAEYELKGVPVRLALGPRDLENGTIELVRRDTLEKETVPQEGLTDRVAALMDEIQQNIFRKALDYRNSMITKVDTWDEFVDVLENKGGFISAHWDGTVETEVAIKDATKATIRCIPMDAVEEEGKCVFSGKPSHRRVLFARSY
;
A
#
# COMPACT_ATOMS: atom_id res chain seq x y z
N MET A 1 -23.88 9.27 20.01
CA MET A 1 -23.27 8.01 19.51
C MET A 1 -23.54 7.75 18.01
N ALA A 2 -24.76 7.49 17.53
CA ALA A 2 -24.97 7.28 16.07
C ALA A 2 -24.72 8.54 15.23
N LYS A 3 -24.90 9.73 15.80
CA LYS A 3 -24.60 11.03 15.16
C LYS A 3 -23.08 11.24 15.04
N GLU A 4 -22.30 10.81 16.01
CA GLU A 4 -20.83 10.91 16.02
C GLU A 4 -20.16 10.00 14.97
N LEU A 5 -20.77 8.83 14.69
CA LEU A 5 -20.29 7.94 13.61
C LEU A 5 -20.57 8.50 12.20
N LYS A 6 -21.62 9.32 12.07
CA LYS A 6 -22.01 9.93 10.79
C LYS A 6 -21.35 11.30 10.53
N ASP A 7 -20.54 11.77 11.46
CA ASP A 7 -19.91 13.10 11.39
C ASP A 7 -18.52 13.03 10.70
N VAL A 8 -18.47 12.28 9.58
CA VAL A 8 -17.32 12.27 8.70
C VAL A 8 -17.37 13.53 7.84
N THR A 9 -16.26 14.25 7.79
CA THR A 9 -16.11 15.38 6.87
C THR A 9 -16.37 14.91 5.44
N LYS A 10 -17.09 15.66 4.63
CA LYS A 10 -17.31 15.30 3.25
C LYS A 10 -16.05 15.46 2.40
N ALA A 11 -15.81 14.55 1.48
CA ALA A 11 -14.63 14.57 0.63
C ALA A 11 -14.55 15.85 -0.23
N GLU A 12 -15.69 16.33 -0.74
CA GLU A 12 -15.81 17.56 -1.51
C GLU A 12 -15.53 18.83 -0.71
N ASP A 13 -15.77 18.82 0.60
CA ASP A 13 -15.52 19.98 1.47
C ASP A 13 -14.06 20.04 1.92
N ASN A 14 -13.49 18.92 2.32
CA ASN A 14 -12.08 18.79 2.72
C ASN A 14 -11.60 17.34 2.61
N TYR A 15 -11.00 16.99 1.48
CA TYR A 15 -10.54 15.65 1.19
C TYR A 15 -9.49 15.14 2.20
N SER A 16 -8.60 16.01 2.66
CA SER A 16 -7.59 15.65 3.67
C SER A 16 -8.21 15.28 5.01
N GLN A 17 -9.20 16.05 5.47
CA GLN A 17 -9.89 15.79 6.73
C GLN A 17 -10.80 14.57 6.60
N TRP A 18 -11.50 14.40 5.47
CA TRP A 18 -12.28 13.22 5.15
C TRP A 18 -11.45 11.94 5.30
N TYR A 19 -10.25 11.92 4.73
CA TYR A 19 -9.34 10.78 4.86
C TYR A 19 -8.96 10.49 6.32
N ASN A 20 -8.58 11.51 7.06
CA ASN A 20 -8.21 11.36 8.47
C ASN A 20 -9.39 10.87 9.32
N ASP A 21 -10.59 11.43 9.08
CA ASP A 21 -11.81 10.99 9.76
C ASP A 21 -12.09 9.52 9.51
N LEU A 22 -11.97 9.05 8.28
CA LEU A 22 -12.18 7.64 7.94
C LEU A 22 -11.19 6.73 8.66
N VAL A 23 -9.89 7.07 8.62
CA VAL A 23 -8.86 6.26 9.28
C VAL A 23 -9.14 6.10 10.77
N VAL A 24 -9.44 7.19 11.45
CA VAL A 24 -9.64 7.19 12.90
C VAL A 24 -11.00 6.62 13.29
N LYS A 25 -12.08 7.06 12.66
CA LYS A 25 -13.45 6.68 13.04
C LYS A 25 -13.80 5.23 12.66
N ALA A 26 -13.26 4.72 11.55
CA ALA A 26 -13.40 3.31 11.19
C ALA A 26 -12.53 2.38 12.05
N GLY A 27 -11.69 2.92 12.92
CA GLY A 27 -10.83 2.15 13.81
C GLY A 27 -9.64 1.48 13.15
N LEU A 28 -9.06 2.13 12.12
CA LEU A 28 -7.91 1.60 11.38
C LEU A 28 -6.58 1.94 12.05
N ALA A 29 -6.37 3.21 12.40
CA ALA A 29 -5.15 3.68 13.02
C ALA A 29 -5.39 5.00 13.78
N GLU A 30 -4.44 5.35 14.63
CA GLU A 30 -4.39 6.61 15.34
C GLU A 30 -2.95 7.05 15.58
N ASN A 31 -2.75 8.32 15.91
CA ASN A 31 -1.43 8.82 16.28
C ASN A 31 -1.00 8.21 17.63
N SER A 32 0.27 7.80 17.71
CA SER A 32 0.86 7.34 18.95
C SER A 32 1.41 8.50 19.80
N ALA A 33 1.92 8.18 20.98
CA ALA A 33 2.68 9.13 21.80
C ALA A 33 4.00 9.57 21.16
N VAL A 34 4.52 8.80 20.20
CA VAL A 34 5.72 9.14 19.42
C VAL A 34 5.30 9.88 18.16
N ARG A 35 5.74 11.13 18.05
CA ARG A 35 5.39 11.97 16.91
C ARG A 35 5.77 11.31 15.58
N GLY A 36 4.83 11.23 14.68
CA GLY A 36 5.03 10.65 13.35
C GLY A 36 4.92 9.13 13.29
N CYS A 37 4.78 8.45 14.41
CA CYS A 37 4.53 7.02 14.47
C CYS A 37 3.04 6.77 14.77
N MET A 38 2.46 5.80 14.08
CA MET A 38 1.04 5.44 14.25
C MET A 38 0.87 4.16 15.06
N VAL A 39 -0.26 4.06 15.73
CA VAL A 39 -0.80 2.79 16.20
C VAL A 39 -1.75 2.26 15.14
N ILE A 40 -1.46 1.11 14.55
CA ILE A 40 -2.41 0.41 13.68
C ILE A 40 -3.32 -0.42 14.59
N LYS A 41 -4.61 -0.09 14.59
CA LYS A 41 -5.60 -0.74 15.46
C LYS A 41 -5.98 -2.12 14.92
N PRO A 42 -6.60 -3.00 15.74
CA PRO A 42 -6.87 -4.38 15.33
C PRO A 42 -7.62 -4.52 14.01
N TYR A 43 -8.60 -3.65 13.73
CA TYR A 43 -9.35 -3.72 12.48
C TYR A 43 -8.49 -3.32 11.26
N GLY A 44 -7.68 -2.27 11.40
CA GLY A 44 -6.71 -1.88 10.37
C GLY A 44 -5.63 -2.94 10.16
N TYR A 45 -5.12 -3.51 11.25
CA TYR A 45 -4.11 -4.55 11.17
C TYR A 45 -4.63 -5.83 10.50
N ALA A 46 -5.89 -6.20 10.76
CA ALA A 46 -6.52 -7.35 10.10
C ALA A 46 -6.61 -7.20 8.57
N ILE A 47 -6.80 -5.97 8.06
CA ILE A 47 -6.72 -5.69 6.62
C ILE A 47 -5.29 -5.88 6.11
N TRP A 48 -4.30 -5.35 6.85
CA TRP A 48 -2.89 -5.51 6.52
C TRP A 48 -2.45 -6.97 6.51
N GLU A 49 -2.88 -7.77 7.48
CA GLU A 49 -2.61 -9.24 7.52
C GLU A 49 -3.13 -9.95 6.26
N LYS A 50 -4.30 -9.56 5.75
CA LYS A 50 -4.84 -10.11 4.49
C LYS A 50 -4.00 -9.70 3.28
N MET A 51 -3.55 -8.44 3.22
CA MET A 51 -2.62 -7.97 2.19
C MET A 51 -1.31 -8.75 2.25
N GLN A 52 -0.75 -8.87 3.45
CA GLN A 52 0.49 -9.60 3.70
C GLN A 52 0.38 -11.07 3.28
N ALA A 53 -0.68 -11.76 3.69
CA ALA A 53 -0.89 -13.16 3.36
C ALA A 53 -0.99 -13.40 1.84
N ALA A 54 -1.71 -12.53 1.13
CA ALA A 54 -1.87 -12.63 -0.32
C ALA A 54 -0.55 -12.38 -1.06
N LEU A 55 0.16 -11.32 -0.70
CA LEU A 55 1.48 -11.00 -1.29
C LEU A 55 2.53 -12.05 -0.96
N ASP A 56 2.59 -12.51 0.28
CA ASP A 56 3.55 -13.55 0.71
C ASP A 56 3.37 -14.84 -0.08
N LYS A 57 2.11 -15.23 -0.31
CA LYS A 57 1.81 -16.37 -1.18
C LYS A 57 2.31 -16.15 -2.61
N MET A 58 2.06 -14.97 -3.18
CA MET A 58 2.52 -14.64 -4.54
C MET A 58 4.05 -14.67 -4.65
N PHE A 59 4.77 -14.19 -3.64
CA PHE A 59 6.23 -14.25 -3.60
C PHE A 59 6.73 -15.70 -3.52
N LYS A 60 6.11 -16.53 -2.69
CA LYS A 60 6.46 -17.97 -2.61
C LYS A 60 6.15 -18.73 -3.90
N ASP A 61 5.06 -18.37 -4.57
CA ASP A 61 4.70 -18.96 -5.88
C ASP A 61 5.75 -18.63 -6.97
N THR A 62 6.52 -17.55 -6.81
CA THR A 62 7.65 -17.17 -7.70
C THR A 62 9.01 -17.65 -7.19
N GLY A 63 9.04 -18.47 -6.14
CA GLY A 63 10.26 -19.08 -5.61
C GLY A 63 11.00 -18.30 -4.53
N HIS A 64 10.44 -17.17 -4.10
CA HIS A 64 11.05 -16.35 -3.05
C HIS A 64 10.86 -16.95 -1.67
N GLN A 65 11.82 -16.71 -0.79
CA GLN A 65 11.83 -17.15 0.60
C GLN A 65 11.95 -15.96 1.53
N ASN A 66 11.26 -16.02 2.66
CA ASN A 66 11.38 -15.00 3.69
C ASN A 66 12.64 -15.20 4.52
N ALA A 67 13.33 -14.09 4.79
CA ALA A 67 14.44 -14.01 5.72
C ALA A 67 14.20 -12.84 6.69
N TYR A 68 15.02 -12.75 7.72
CA TYR A 68 15.02 -11.63 8.65
C TYR A 68 16.44 -11.09 8.85
N PHE A 69 16.61 -9.80 8.66
CA PHE A 69 17.86 -9.09 8.84
C PHE A 69 17.75 -8.11 10.04
N PRO A 70 18.85 -7.80 10.72
CA PRO A 70 18.82 -6.98 11.92
C PRO A 70 18.21 -5.59 11.71
N LEU A 71 17.51 -5.10 12.74
CA LEU A 71 16.98 -3.74 12.81
C LEU A 71 18.08 -2.67 12.78
N PHE A 72 19.19 -2.95 13.45
CA PHE A 72 20.31 -2.02 13.59
C PHE A 72 21.37 -2.25 12.53
N ILE A 73 21.83 -1.16 11.94
CA ILE A 73 22.89 -1.15 10.92
C ILE A 73 24.08 -0.34 11.46
N PRO A 74 25.30 -0.86 11.43
CA PRO A 74 26.48 -0.08 11.79
C PRO A 74 26.61 1.17 10.93
N LYS A 75 26.87 2.33 11.53
CA LYS A 75 26.97 3.60 10.79
C LYS A 75 28.04 3.54 9.69
N SER A 76 29.12 2.79 9.90
CA SER A 76 30.18 2.59 8.91
C SER A 76 29.70 1.97 7.59
N PHE A 77 28.59 1.23 7.59
CA PHE A 77 28.05 0.63 6.36
C PHE A 77 27.48 1.68 5.40
N PHE A 78 26.93 2.77 5.95
CA PHE A 78 26.45 3.88 5.12
C PHE A 78 27.58 4.68 4.47
N SER A 79 28.77 4.67 5.06
CA SER A 79 29.94 5.33 4.50
C SER A 79 30.55 4.59 3.30
N LYS A 80 30.19 3.32 3.08
CA LYS A 80 30.65 2.52 1.92
C LYS A 80 29.92 2.85 0.63
N GLU A 81 28.79 3.53 0.73
CA GLU A 81 27.93 3.80 -0.39
C GLU A 81 27.34 5.21 -0.32
N ALA A 82 28.23 6.21 -0.56
CA ALA A 82 27.89 7.63 -0.41
C ALA A 82 26.70 8.04 -1.32
N ASP A 83 26.61 7.52 -2.55
CA ASP A 83 25.55 7.88 -3.50
C ASP A 83 24.16 7.39 -3.06
N HIS A 84 24.11 6.23 -2.39
CA HIS A 84 22.85 5.71 -1.81
C HIS A 84 22.43 6.50 -0.56
N VAL A 85 23.40 6.93 0.22
CA VAL A 85 23.20 7.69 1.47
C VAL A 85 22.63 9.08 1.19
N GLU A 86 23.05 9.76 0.13
CA GLU A 86 22.54 11.09 -0.21
C GLU A 86 21.04 11.09 -0.55
N GLY A 87 20.49 9.98 -1.05
CA GLY A 87 19.09 9.86 -1.40
C GLY A 87 18.13 9.49 -0.26
N PHE A 88 18.59 8.78 0.79
CA PHE A 88 17.68 8.15 1.77
C PHE A 88 18.07 8.28 3.25
N ALA A 89 19.32 8.46 3.57
CA ALA A 89 19.83 8.15 4.92
C ALA A 89 20.17 9.35 5.79
N MET A 90 19.96 10.55 5.32
CA MET A 90 20.29 11.75 6.13
C MET A 90 19.29 11.96 7.27
N GLU A 91 18.05 11.52 7.11
CA GLU A 91 16.99 11.64 8.12
C GLU A 91 16.64 10.27 8.71
N CYS A 92 17.46 9.77 9.62
CA CYS A 92 17.32 8.47 10.28
C CYS A 92 17.39 8.59 11.80
N ALA A 93 16.99 7.54 12.49
CA ALA A 93 17.17 7.41 13.93
C ALA A 93 18.54 6.79 14.24
N VAL A 94 19.32 7.45 15.07
CA VAL A 94 20.66 7.03 15.46
C VAL A 94 20.66 6.58 16.92
N VAL A 95 21.15 5.37 17.19
CA VAL A 95 21.32 4.82 18.53
C VAL A 95 22.76 5.02 18.97
N THR A 96 22.92 5.74 20.06
CA THR A 96 24.24 6.16 20.58
C THR A 96 24.65 5.49 21.89
N HIS A 97 23.66 5.00 22.66
CA HIS A 97 23.84 4.40 23.97
C HIS A 97 23.00 3.13 24.13
N TYR A 98 23.45 2.21 25.00
CA TYR A 98 22.76 0.92 25.20
C TYR A 98 22.18 0.74 26.62
N ARG A 99 22.26 1.78 27.51
CA ARG A 99 21.78 1.64 28.89
C ARG A 99 21.23 2.94 29.44
N LEU A 100 20.20 2.80 30.30
CA LEU A 100 19.70 3.87 31.15
C LEU A 100 20.21 3.66 32.59
N LYS A 101 20.26 4.73 33.35
CA LYS A 101 20.49 4.69 34.80
C LYS A 101 19.50 5.57 35.53
N ASN A 102 19.36 5.35 36.83
CA ASN A 102 18.55 6.23 37.67
C ASN A 102 19.12 7.64 37.65
N ASP A 103 18.23 8.62 37.54
CA ASP A 103 18.59 10.03 37.63
C ASP A 103 19.13 10.30 39.05
N PRO A 104 20.33 10.86 39.18
CA PRO A 104 20.89 11.24 40.49
C PRO A 104 20.00 12.22 41.27
N GLU A 105 19.17 13.02 40.57
CA GLU A 105 18.22 13.94 41.18
C GLU A 105 16.85 13.29 41.53
N GLY A 106 16.70 11.98 41.32
CA GLY A 106 15.51 11.21 41.70
C GLY A 106 14.28 11.44 40.80
N LYS A 107 14.48 11.98 39.58
CA LYS A 107 13.41 12.30 38.63
C LYS A 107 13.15 11.22 37.57
N GLY A 108 13.50 9.95 37.84
CA GLY A 108 13.27 8.85 36.92
C GLY A 108 14.55 8.26 36.35
N VAL A 109 14.64 8.09 35.02
CA VAL A 109 15.79 7.51 34.33
C VAL A 109 16.40 8.48 33.32
N VAL A 110 17.72 8.42 33.19
CA VAL A 110 18.50 9.18 32.20
C VAL A 110 19.37 8.24 31.38
N VAL A 111 19.80 8.70 30.21
CA VAL A 111 20.80 7.96 29.43
C VAL A 111 22.11 7.87 30.25
N ASP A 112 22.66 6.68 30.38
CA ASP A 112 23.95 6.48 31.05
C ASP A 112 25.09 6.90 30.11
N PRO A 113 25.85 8.01 30.43
CA PRO A 113 26.92 8.48 29.56
C PRO A 113 28.08 7.47 29.44
N ASP A 114 28.26 6.56 30.42
CA ASP A 114 29.29 5.53 30.40
C ASP A 114 28.90 4.34 29.50
N ALA A 115 27.67 4.29 29.01
CA ALA A 115 27.15 3.24 28.14
C ALA A 115 27.07 3.67 26.66
N LYS A 116 27.95 4.59 26.25
CA LYS A 116 28.08 4.98 24.85
C LYS A 116 28.57 3.82 24.00
N LEU A 117 27.94 3.63 22.82
CA LEU A 117 28.38 2.63 21.85
C LEU A 117 29.77 3.04 21.28
N GLU A 118 30.61 2.06 21.03
CA GLU A 118 31.89 2.29 20.32
C GLU A 118 31.63 2.77 18.88
N GLU A 119 30.65 2.20 18.22
CA GLU A 119 30.13 2.63 16.93
C GLU A 119 28.61 2.89 17.04
N GLU A 120 28.15 4.01 16.55
CA GLU A 120 26.73 4.36 16.49
C GLU A 120 26.00 3.42 15.53
N LEU A 121 24.76 3.09 15.88
CA LEU A 121 23.90 2.24 15.07
C LEU A 121 22.76 3.06 14.47
N ILE A 122 22.39 2.73 13.25
CA ILE A 122 21.25 3.33 12.55
C ILE A 122 20.07 2.37 12.65
N VAL A 123 18.92 2.87 13.06
CA VAL A 123 17.66 2.12 12.90
C VAL A 123 17.33 2.10 11.42
N ARG A 124 17.25 0.94 10.81
CA ARG A 124 17.16 0.77 9.35
C ARG A 124 16.11 1.68 8.69
N PRO A 125 16.52 2.58 7.79
CA PRO A 125 15.58 3.29 6.89
C PRO A 125 15.26 2.47 5.65
N THR A 126 16.13 1.53 5.33
CA THR A 126 16.06 0.48 4.29
C THR A 126 17.20 -0.51 4.60
N SER A 127 17.17 -1.70 4.01
CA SER A 127 18.07 -2.79 4.47
C SER A 127 19.14 -3.20 3.46
N GLU A 128 19.31 -2.50 2.32
CA GLU A 128 20.30 -2.87 1.30
C GLU A 128 21.69 -3.10 1.89
N THR A 129 22.17 -2.17 2.70
CA THR A 129 23.55 -2.21 3.20
C THR A 129 23.82 -3.43 4.10
N ILE A 130 22.91 -3.74 5.04
CA ILE A 130 23.06 -4.90 5.93
C ILE A 130 22.85 -6.21 5.16
N ILE A 131 21.95 -6.24 4.20
CA ILE A 131 21.67 -7.41 3.38
C ILE A 131 22.85 -7.72 2.47
N TRP A 132 23.40 -6.73 1.78
CA TRP A 132 24.54 -6.92 0.87
C TRP A 132 25.82 -7.30 1.62
N ASN A 133 26.03 -6.76 2.82
CA ASN A 133 27.10 -7.24 3.68
C ASN A 133 26.92 -8.72 4.06
N THR A 134 25.69 -9.17 4.27
CA THR A 134 25.37 -10.57 4.58
C THR A 134 25.56 -11.45 3.34
N TYR A 135 25.11 -11.01 2.17
CA TYR A 135 25.21 -11.78 0.91
C TYR A 135 26.66 -12.05 0.52
N LYS A 136 27.60 -11.18 0.91
CA LYS A 136 29.03 -11.44 0.74
C LYS A 136 29.45 -12.79 1.33
N GLY A 137 28.87 -13.19 2.47
CA GLY A 137 29.14 -14.48 3.09
C GLY A 137 28.36 -15.65 2.49
N TRP A 138 27.19 -15.38 1.90
CA TRP A 138 26.31 -16.42 1.35
C TRP A 138 26.65 -16.80 -0.08
N ILE A 139 27.24 -15.90 -0.86
CA ILE A 139 27.53 -16.09 -2.29
C ILE A 139 29.03 -16.36 -2.46
N GLN A 140 29.36 -17.54 -2.98
CA GLN A 140 30.73 -17.95 -3.27
C GLN A 140 30.88 -18.43 -4.72
N SER A 141 29.89 -19.11 -5.26
CA SER A 141 29.90 -19.67 -6.60
C SER A 141 28.56 -19.50 -7.31
N TYR A 142 28.54 -19.76 -8.60
CA TYR A 142 27.32 -19.74 -9.40
C TYR A 142 26.21 -20.68 -8.89
N ARG A 143 26.55 -21.67 -8.05
CA ARG A 143 25.60 -22.61 -7.45
C ARG A 143 24.76 -21.96 -6.34
N ASP A 144 25.22 -20.87 -5.78
CA ASP A 144 24.53 -20.12 -4.73
C ASP A 144 23.52 -19.12 -5.30
N LEU A 145 23.45 -18.97 -6.63
CA LEU A 145 22.58 -18.05 -7.34
C LEU A 145 21.44 -18.77 -8.08
N PRO A 146 20.26 -18.13 -8.23
CA PRO A 146 19.92 -16.82 -7.65
C PRO A 146 19.61 -16.89 -6.16
N ILE A 147 19.84 -15.78 -5.43
CA ILE A 147 19.24 -15.56 -4.12
C ILE A 147 17.94 -14.80 -4.31
N LEU A 148 16.83 -15.36 -3.82
CA LEU A 148 15.50 -14.79 -3.93
C LEU A 148 14.92 -14.60 -2.52
N CYS A 149 15.28 -13.50 -1.85
CA CYS A 149 14.85 -13.22 -0.49
C CYS A 149 13.85 -12.08 -0.42
N ASN A 150 12.89 -12.23 0.49
CA ASN A 150 11.97 -11.20 0.94
C ASN A 150 12.05 -11.04 2.45
N GLN A 151 11.82 -9.84 2.94
CA GLN A 151 11.72 -9.54 4.38
C GLN A 151 10.46 -8.75 4.65
N TRP A 152 9.64 -9.23 5.59
CA TRP A 152 8.57 -8.46 6.22
C TRP A 152 9.14 -7.77 7.47
N ALA A 153 9.08 -6.45 7.51
CA ALA A 153 9.75 -5.67 8.55
C ALA A 153 9.13 -4.28 8.73
N ASN A 154 9.58 -3.58 9.76
CA ASN A 154 9.42 -2.14 9.89
C ASN A 154 10.67 -1.42 9.42
N VAL A 155 10.54 -0.16 9.07
CA VAL A 155 11.63 0.78 8.85
C VAL A 155 11.31 2.12 9.49
N VAL A 156 12.35 2.92 9.75
CA VAL A 156 12.21 4.27 10.33
C VAL A 156 12.89 5.27 9.40
N ARG A 157 12.10 6.19 8.88
CA ARG A 157 12.53 7.35 8.08
C ARG A 157 12.02 8.60 8.76
N TRP A 158 12.88 9.43 9.29
CA TRP A 158 12.47 10.59 10.08
C TRP A 158 11.66 11.56 9.22
N GLU A 159 10.34 11.62 9.47
CA GLU A 159 9.41 12.38 8.65
C GLU A 159 8.78 13.50 9.47
N MET A 160 8.82 14.71 8.93
CA MET A 160 8.30 15.89 9.62
C MET A 160 6.82 16.17 9.30
N ARG A 161 6.36 15.77 8.12
CA ARG A 161 4.97 15.99 7.65
C ARG A 161 4.26 14.66 7.55
N THR A 162 3.73 14.18 8.66
CA THR A 162 3.15 12.85 8.75
C THR A 162 1.67 12.83 8.41
N ARG A 163 1.24 11.70 7.85
CA ARG A 163 -0.14 11.37 7.55
C ARG A 163 -0.33 9.86 7.67
N LEU A 164 -1.30 9.42 8.47
CA LEU A 164 -1.53 8.01 8.77
C LEU A 164 -1.56 7.15 7.50
N PHE A 165 -0.82 6.03 7.50
CA PHE A 165 -0.55 5.11 6.41
C PHE A 165 0.25 5.69 5.22
N LEU A 166 0.01 6.92 4.81
CA LEU A 166 0.61 7.49 3.59
C LEU A 166 2.06 7.95 3.79
N ARG A 167 2.33 8.56 4.95
CA ARG A 167 3.64 9.13 5.28
C ARG A 167 3.80 9.17 6.79
N THR A 168 4.51 8.20 7.34
CA THR A 168 4.80 8.09 8.78
C THR A 168 6.29 7.87 8.99
N ALA A 169 6.78 8.25 10.17
CA ALA A 169 8.20 8.08 10.52
C ALA A 169 8.57 6.61 10.65
N GLU A 170 7.68 5.79 11.19
CA GLU A 170 7.78 4.34 11.19
C GLU A 170 6.64 3.74 10.39
N PHE A 171 6.90 2.72 9.58
CA PHE A 171 5.89 1.98 8.85
C PHE A 171 6.29 0.51 8.65
N LEU A 172 5.29 -0.31 8.39
CA LEU A 172 5.47 -1.70 8.01
C LEU A 172 5.55 -1.81 6.49
N TRP A 173 6.38 -2.71 6.03
CA TRP A 173 6.56 -2.98 4.61
C TRP A 173 7.04 -4.41 4.37
N GLN A 174 7.17 -4.78 3.11
CA GLN A 174 8.06 -5.83 2.67
C GLN A 174 9.13 -5.24 1.76
N GLU A 175 10.28 -5.86 1.77
CA GLU A 175 11.39 -5.57 0.88
C GLU A 175 11.97 -6.86 0.33
N GLY A 176 11.99 -6.98 -0.99
CA GLY A 176 12.66 -8.06 -1.67
C GLY A 176 14.06 -7.64 -2.08
N HIS A 177 15.00 -8.54 -1.94
CA HIS A 177 16.40 -8.33 -2.33
C HIS A 177 16.92 -9.58 -2.99
N THR A 178 17.25 -9.49 -4.27
CA THR A 178 17.67 -10.65 -5.05
C THR A 178 19.05 -10.44 -5.68
N ALA A 179 19.77 -11.55 -5.86
CA ALA A 179 21.08 -11.58 -6.48
C ALA A 179 21.09 -12.62 -7.61
N HIS A 180 21.65 -12.23 -8.74
CA HIS A 180 21.62 -13.00 -9.98
C HIS A 180 23.00 -13.08 -10.64
N ALA A 181 23.22 -14.14 -11.42
CA ALA A 181 24.46 -14.33 -12.17
C ALA A 181 24.55 -13.40 -13.38
N THR A 182 23.41 -13.07 -14.02
CA THR A 182 23.40 -12.25 -15.24
C THR A 182 22.52 -11.02 -15.12
N LYS A 183 22.82 -10.02 -15.95
CA LYS A 183 22.03 -8.79 -16.08
C LYS A 183 20.60 -9.10 -16.51
N GLU A 184 20.45 -10.00 -17.47
CA GLU A 184 19.16 -10.39 -18.04
C GLU A 184 18.25 -11.03 -16.98
N GLU A 185 18.78 -11.93 -16.15
CA GLU A 185 18.05 -12.54 -15.04
C GLU A 185 17.55 -11.49 -14.04
N ALA A 186 18.39 -10.50 -13.70
CA ALA A 186 18.02 -9.43 -12.77
C ALA A 186 16.94 -8.52 -13.37
N ILE A 187 17.03 -8.16 -14.64
CA ILE A 187 16.00 -7.36 -15.34
C ILE A 187 14.67 -8.12 -15.39
N GLU A 188 14.71 -9.42 -15.71
CA GLU A 188 13.53 -10.28 -15.73
C GLU A 188 12.88 -10.33 -14.35
N GLU A 189 13.68 -10.47 -13.28
CA GLU A 189 13.20 -10.48 -11.90
C GLU A 189 12.53 -9.15 -11.52
N ALA A 190 13.18 -8.02 -11.77
CA ALA A 190 12.61 -6.70 -11.50
C ALA A 190 11.28 -6.51 -12.23
N THR A 191 11.19 -6.95 -13.47
CA THR A 191 9.97 -6.88 -14.29
C THR A 191 8.88 -7.81 -13.77
N ARG A 192 9.24 -9.04 -13.38
CA ARG A 192 8.31 -10.01 -12.78
C ARG A 192 7.68 -9.45 -11.51
N MET A 193 8.47 -8.85 -10.64
CA MET A 193 7.99 -8.40 -9.34
C MET A 193 7.08 -7.16 -9.43
N ILE A 194 7.31 -6.24 -10.38
CA ILE A 194 6.36 -5.14 -10.57
C ILE A 194 5.01 -5.65 -11.08
N HIS A 195 4.98 -6.69 -11.90
CA HIS A 195 3.73 -7.32 -12.34
C HIS A 195 3.05 -8.15 -11.23
N VAL A 196 3.79 -8.73 -10.30
CA VAL A 196 3.22 -9.32 -9.08
C VAL A 196 2.49 -8.26 -8.27
N TYR A 197 3.09 -7.09 -8.08
CA TYR A 197 2.44 -5.96 -7.41
C TYR A 197 1.21 -5.46 -8.16
N GLN A 198 1.30 -5.30 -9.48
CA GLN A 198 0.14 -4.93 -10.30
C GLN A 198 -1.01 -5.91 -10.08
N LYS A 199 -0.74 -7.21 -10.22
CA LYS A 199 -1.74 -8.26 -10.02
C LYS A 199 -2.39 -8.19 -8.65
N PHE A 200 -1.58 -8.04 -7.60
CA PHE A 200 -2.11 -7.92 -6.24
C PHE A 200 -3.01 -6.67 -6.08
N VAL A 201 -2.53 -5.51 -6.49
CA VAL A 201 -3.25 -4.25 -6.32
C VAL A 201 -4.56 -4.24 -7.12
N GLU A 202 -4.56 -4.79 -8.34
CA GLU A 202 -5.77 -4.86 -9.17
C GLU A 202 -6.75 -5.95 -8.70
N GLU A 203 -6.29 -7.16 -8.43
CA GLU A 203 -7.17 -8.30 -8.12
C GLU A 203 -7.65 -8.34 -6.65
N TRP A 204 -6.83 -7.87 -5.71
CA TRP A 204 -7.13 -7.91 -4.28
C TRP A 204 -7.62 -6.57 -3.75
N MET A 205 -6.95 -5.49 -4.09
CA MET A 205 -7.35 -4.15 -3.66
C MET A 205 -8.41 -3.52 -4.57
N GLY A 206 -8.61 -4.04 -5.77
CA GLY A 206 -9.52 -3.46 -6.76
C GLY A 206 -9.05 -2.09 -7.25
N VAL A 207 -7.76 -1.80 -7.21
CA VAL A 207 -7.18 -0.51 -7.60
C VAL A 207 -6.44 -0.66 -8.93
N PRO A 208 -6.90 -0.05 -10.00
CA PRO A 208 -6.22 -0.09 -11.29
C PRO A 208 -4.94 0.76 -11.24
N VAL A 209 -3.87 0.26 -11.82
CA VAL A 209 -2.56 0.94 -11.85
C VAL A 209 -1.99 1.01 -13.26
N ILE A 210 -1.09 1.96 -13.47
CA ILE A 210 -0.29 2.07 -14.68
C ILE A 210 1.13 1.64 -14.35
N VAL A 211 1.65 0.68 -15.11
CA VAL A 211 3.01 0.18 -14.96
C VAL A 211 3.93 0.97 -15.89
N GLY A 212 5.05 1.43 -15.37
CA GLY A 212 6.02 2.19 -16.19
C GLY A 212 7.39 2.30 -15.56
N HIS A 213 8.29 2.94 -16.28
CA HIS A 213 9.62 3.30 -15.82
C HIS A 213 9.60 4.68 -15.17
N LYS A 214 10.37 4.89 -14.13
CA LYS A 214 10.65 6.22 -13.60
C LYS A 214 11.63 6.96 -14.52
N SER A 215 11.48 8.29 -14.62
CA SER A 215 12.50 9.13 -15.22
C SER A 215 13.83 9.00 -14.46
N PRO A 216 14.96 9.27 -15.10
CA PRO A 216 16.26 9.22 -14.41
C PRO A 216 16.32 10.03 -13.12
N ASN A 217 15.64 11.17 -13.07
CA ASN A 217 15.59 12.04 -11.89
C ASN A 217 14.70 11.52 -10.75
N GLU A 218 13.72 10.67 -11.03
CA GLU A 218 12.78 10.11 -10.06
C GLU A 218 13.12 8.64 -9.69
N ARG A 219 14.23 8.10 -10.16
CA ARG A 219 14.69 6.75 -9.82
C ARG A 219 15.12 6.66 -8.35
N PHE A 220 15.06 5.45 -7.85
CA PHE A 220 15.65 5.12 -6.54
C PHE A 220 17.16 5.35 -6.58
N ALA A 221 17.73 5.99 -5.54
CA ALA A 221 19.16 6.21 -5.43
C ALA A 221 19.93 4.87 -5.45
N GLY A 222 20.94 4.75 -6.33
CA GLY A 222 21.67 3.51 -6.55
C GLY A 222 21.06 2.56 -7.58
N ALA A 223 19.86 2.82 -8.10
CA ALA A 223 19.26 2.03 -9.17
C ALA A 223 19.69 2.47 -10.56
N VAL A 224 19.92 1.48 -11.44
CA VAL A 224 20.12 1.70 -12.87
C VAL A 224 18.78 1.97 -13.56
N ASP A 225 17.73 1.28 -13.12
CA ASP A 225 16.36 1.50 -13.57
C ASP A 225 15.36 1.24 -12.44
N THR A 226 14.23 1.92 -12.48
CA THR A 226 13.14 1.78 -11.50
C THR A 226 11.82 1.61 -12.23
N LEU A 227 11.17 0.48 -12.01
CA LEU A 227 9.79 0.24 -12.40
C LEU A 227 8.84 0.69 -11.29
N THR A 228 7.67 1.15 -11.66
CA THR A 228 6.64 1.64 -10.72
C THR A 228 5.26 1.22 -11.15
N ILE A 229 4.35 1.10 -10.18
CA ILE A 229 2.91 1.08 -10.39
C ILE A 229 2.31 2.37 -9.81
N GLU A 230 1.59 3.10 -10.65
CA GLU A 230 0.97 4.39 -10.31
C GLU A 230 -0.55 4.27 -10.27
N ALA A 231 -1.14 4.56 -9.12
CA ALA A 231 -2.59 4.64 -8.95
C ALA A 231 -3.07 6.08 -8.99
N LEU A 232 -4.36 6.28 -9.25
CA LEU A 232 -5.00 7.59 -9.18
C LEU A 232 -6.06 7.60 -8.07
N MET A 233 -5.96 8.58 -7.18
CA MET A 233 -6.88 8.76 -6.07
C MET A 233 -8.05 9.66 -6.48
N GLN A 234 -9.15 9.62 -5.72
CA GLN A 234 -10.41 10.30 -6.06
C GLN A 234 -10.30 11.83 -6.14
N ASP A 235 -9.25 12.42 -5.55
CA ASP A 235 -8.95 13.85 -5.68
C ASP A 235 -8.09 14.21 -6.91
N GLY A 236 -7.89 13.25 -7.82
CA GLY A 236 -7.11 13.45 -9.05
C GLY A 236 -5.59 13.48 -8.85
N LYS A 237 -5.09 13.10 -7.67
CA LYS A 237 -3.64 12.97 -7.44
C LYS A 237 -3.18 11.54 -7.62
N ALA A 238 -1.96 11.40 -8.14
CA ALA A 238 -1.31 10.10 -8.27
C ALA A 238 -0.73 9.61 -6.95
N LEU A 239 -0.70 8.29 -6.79
CA LEU A 239 -0.03 7.62 -5.67
C LEU A 239 0.85 6.50 -6.20
N GLN A 240 2.17 6.60 -5.95
CA GLN A 240 3.09 5.50 -6.17
C GLN A 240 2.76 4.36 -5.23
N SER A 241 2.35 3.23 -5.79
CA SER A 241 1.79 2.11 -5.04
C SER A 241 2.73 0.91 -4.92
N GLY A 242 3.88 0.96 -5.55
CA GLY A 242 4.94 -0.04 -5.46
C GLY A 242 6.03 0.24 -6.46
N THR A 243 7.24 -0.20 -6.15
CA THR A 243 8.42 -0.06 -7.01
C THR A 243 9.23 -1.34 -7.07
N SER A 244 9.91 -1.53 -8.19
CA SER A 244 10.86 -2.60 -8.41
C SER A 244 12.09 -2.05 -9.12
N HIS A 245 13.25 -2.28 -8.53
CA HIS A 245 14.51 -1.65 -8.96
C HIS A 245 15.45 -2.67 -9.56
N PHE A 246 15.97 -2.38 -10.72
CA PHE A 246 17.17 -3.00 -11.24
C PHE A 246 18.38 -2.21 -10.74
N LEU A 247 19.15 -2.79 -9.82
CA LEU A 247 20.25 -2.13 -9.14
C LEU A 247 21.59 -2.29 -9.89
N GLY A 248 21.62 -3.05 -10.98
CA GLY A 248 22.85 -3.38 -11.67
C GLY A 248 23.82 -4.12 -10.77
N GLN A 249 25.07 -3.66 -10.72
CA GLN A 249 26.13 -4.19 -9.88
C GLN A 249 26.59 -3.20 -8.79
N ASN A 250 25.86 -2.10 -8.59
CA ASN A 250 26.29 -1.01 -7.71
C ASN A 250 26.51 -1.48 -6.28
N PHE A 251 25.52 -2.17 -5.68
CA PHE A 251 25.63 -2.73 -4.33
C PHE A 251 26.63 -3.87 -4.24
N ALA A 252 26.67 -4.73 -5.26
CA ALA A 252 27.64 -5.82 -5.32
C ALA A 252 29.09 -5.30 -5.29
N LYS A 253 29.38 -4.24 -6.00
CA LYS A 253 30.71 -3.60 -6.00
C LYS A 253 31.00 -2.88 -4.68
N ALA A 254 30.05 -2.16 -4.13
CA ALA A 254 30.21 -1.44 -2.85
C ALA A 254 30.51 -2.39 -1.67
N PHE A 255 29.91 -3.58 -1.64
CA PHE A 255 30.09 -4.59 -0.61
C PHE A 255 30.99 -5.75 -1.02
N ASP A 256 31.59 -5.69 -2.21
CA ASP A 256 32.47 -6.71 -2.77
C ASP A 256 31.83 -8.11 -2.79
N VAL A 257 30.63 -8.21 -3.38
CA VAL A 257 29.87 -9.44 -3.51
C VAL A 257 30.13 -10.06 -4.88
N GLN A 258 31.01 -11.05 -4.92
CA GLN A 258 31.46 -11.75 -6.10
C GLN A 258 31.15 -13.25 -6.02
N TYR A 259 31.06 -13.89 -7.16
CA TYR A 259 30.92 -15.34 -7.27
C TYR A 259 31.88 -15.92 -8.30
N ILE A 260 32.27 -17.17 -8.14
CA ILE A 260 33.04 -17.90 -9.13
C ILE A 260 32.04 -18.47 -10.16
N ASN A 261 32.19 -18.04 -11.42
CA ASN A 261 31.36 -18.51 -12.53
C ASN A 261 31.75 -19.94 -12.96
N LYS A 262 31.03 -20.48 -13.97
CA LYS A 262 31.28 -21.85 -14.48
C LYS A 262 32.66 -22.03 -15.10
N GLU A 263 33.27 -20.95 -15.58
CA GLU A 263 34.60 -20.90 -16.16
C GLU A 263 35.72 -20.66 -15.12
N GLY A 264 35.37 -20.59 -13.82
CA GLY A 264 36.32 -20.38 -12.73
C GLY A 264 36.77 -18.92 -12.55
N LYS A 265 36.06 -17.95 -13.14
CA LYS A 265 36.36 -16.51 -13.01
C LYS A 265 35.49 -15.86 -11.94
N LEU A 266 36.06 -14.86 -11.26
CA LEU A 266 35.31 -14.01 -10.34
C LEU A 266 34.51 -12.96 -11.10
N GLU A 267 33.23 -12.83 -10.77
CA GLU A 267 32.32 -11.83 -11.32
C GLU A 267 31.45 -11.24 -10.19
N TYR A 268 31.10 -9.95 -10.34
CA TYR A 268 30.11 -9.33 -9.46
C TYR A 268 28.70 -9.80 -9.83
N VAL A 269 27.87 -10.01 -8.82
CA VAL A 269 26.46 -10.37 -9.02
C VAL A 269 25.65 -9.16 -9.47
N TRP A 270 24.50 -9.45 -10.07
CA TRP A 270 23.49 -8.48 -10.47
C TRP A 270 22.36 -8.47 -9.46
N ALA A 271 21.82 -7.30 -9.15
CA ALA A 271 20.94 -7.09 -8.01
C ALA A 271 19.59 -6.49 -8.39
N THR A 272 18.56 -6.89 -7.66
CA THR A 272 17.26 -6.20 -7.63
C THR A 272 16.83 -5.91 -6.20
N SER A 273 15.98 -4.90 -6.05
CA SER A 273 15.17 -4.71 -4.84
C SER A 273 13.77 -4.25 -5.23
N TRP A 274 12.78 -4.60 -4.43
CA TRP A 274 11.39 -4.27 -4.69
C TRP A 274 10.61 -4.19 -3.39
N GLY A 275 9.63 -3.30 -3.31
CA GLY A 275 8.92 -3.05 -2.05
C GLY A 275 7.54 -2.42 -2.19
N VAL A 276 6.68 -2.79 -1.24
CA VAL A 276 5.42 -2.13 -0.93
C VAL A 276 5.26 -1.98 0.57
N SER A 277 4.49 -1.00 1.01
CA SER A 277 4.33 -0.67 2.42
C SER A 277 2.87 -0.54 2.81
N THR A 278 2.62 -0.24 4.08
CA THR A 278 1.31 0.14 4.60
C THR A 278 0.71 1.38 3.92
N ARG A 279 1.45 2.07 3.04
CA ARG A 279 0.88 3.06 2.12
C ARG A 279 -0.27 2.49 1.27
N LEU A 280 -0.24 1.19 0.97
CA LEU A 280 -1.34 0.52 0.27
C LEU A 280 -2.67 0.58 1.02
N MET A 281 -2.65 0.67 2.36
CA MET A 281 -3.86 0.95 3.15
C MET A 281 -4.45 2.32 2.82
N GLY A 282 -3.60 3.33 2.67
CA GLY A 282 -4.02 4.66 2.23
C GLY A 282 -4.59 4.66 0.81
N ALA A 283 -3.95 3.94 -0.11
CA ALA A 283 -4.45 3.77 -1.47
C ALA A 283 -5.85 3.14 -1.51
N LEU A 284 -6.06 2.08 -0.72
CA LEU A 284 -7.34 1.39 -0.60
C LEU A 284 -8.46 2.34 -0.13
N ILE A 285 -8.19 3.13 0.90
CA ILE A 285 -9.14 4.09 1.46
C ILE A 285 -9.47 5.18 0.42
N MET A 286 -8.45 5.79 -0.16
CA MET A 286 -8.63 6.92 -1.09
C MET A 286 -9.20 6.52 -2.45
N ALA A 287 -9.06 5.26 -2.85
CA ALA A 287 -9.60 4.79 -4.13
C ALA A 287 -11.10 4.47 -4.08
N HIS A 288 -11.61 3.98 -2.95
CA HIS A 288 -12.93 3.36 -2.91
C HIS A 288 -13.91 3.97 -1.93
N SER A 289 -13.43 4.59 -0.84
CA SER A 289 -14.29 5.08 0.23
C SER A 289 -15.17 6.25 -0.20
N ASP A 290 -16.27 6.43 0.49
CA ASP A 290 -17.24 7.51 0.26
C ASP A 290 -17.48 8.32 1.55
N ASN A 291 -18.47 9.20 1.54
CA ASN A 291 -18.80 10.04 2.69
C ASN A 291 -19.50 9.28 3.83
N ASN A 292 -19.90 8.03 3.59
CA ASN A 292 -20.50 7.16 4.61
C ASN A 292 -19.45 6.28 5.31
N GLY A 293 -18.27 6.12 4.74
CA GLY A 293 -17.22 5.30 5.32
C GLY A 293 -16.32 4.60 4.31
N LEU A 294 -15.65 3.56 4.79
CA LEU A 294 -14.84 2.69 3.96
C LEU A 294 -15.72 1.89 2.98
N VAL A 295 -15.16 1.58 1.81
CA VAL A 295 -15.70 0.58 0.89
C VAL A 295 -14.60 -0.45 0.67
N LEU A 296 -14.71 -1.61 1.32
CA LEU A 296 -13.67 -2.63 1.27
C LEU A 296 -13.96 -3.67 0.19
N PRO A 297 -12.96 -3.99 -0.65
CA PRO A 297 -13.03 -5.17 -1.50
C PRO A 297 -13.23 -6.41 -0.63
N PRO A 298 -14.16 -7.32 -0.97
CA PRO A 298 -14.41 -8.53 -0.18
C PRO A 298 -13.16 -9.36 0.13
N LYS A 299 -12.22 -9.45 -0.78
CA LYS A 299 -10.96 -10.19 -0.58
C LYS A 299 -10.09 -9.64 0.56
N LEU A 300 -10.21 -8.35 0.90
CA LEU A 300 -9.45 -7.69 1.97
C LEU A 300 -10.29 -7.36 3.21
N ALA A 301 -11.61 -7.54 3.15
CA ALA A 301 -12.49 -7.25 4.27
C ALA A 301 -12.30 -8.27 5.42
N PRO A 302 -11.96 -7.83 6.66
CA PRO A 302 -11.88 -8.72 7.81
C PRO A 302 -13.21 -9.36 8.17
N ILE A 303 -14.31 -8.61 7.95
CA ILE A 303 -15.67 -9.06 8.06
C ILE A 303 -16.30 -8.88 6.69
N GLN A 304 -16.66 -9.99 6.03
CA GLN A 304 -17.30 -9.93 4.72
C GLN A 304 -18.81 -9.80 4.81
N VAL A 305 -19.41 -10.43 5.83
CA VAL A 305 -20.84 -10.39 6.09
C VAL A 305 -21.09 -10.11 7.55
N VAL A 306 -21.90 -9.11 7.84
CA VAL A 306 -22.41 -8.87 9.20
C VAL A 306 -23.89 -9.20 9.25
N LEU A 307 -24.28 -9.95 10.28
CA LEU A 307 -25.65 -10.37 10.57
C LEU A 307 -26.16 -9.56 11.77
N ILE A 308 -27.28 -8.86 11.63
CA ILE A 308 -27.82 -7.98 12.65
C ILE A 308 -29.27 -8.39 12.97
N PRO A 309 -29.54 -8.84 14.21
CA PRO A 309 -30.91 -9.13 14.65
C PRO A 309 -31.69 -7.84 14.94
N ILE A 310 -32.94 -7.80 14.49
CA ILE A 310 -33.90 -6.74 14.81
C ILE A 310 -35.04 -7.37 15.60
N TYR A 311 -35.23 -6.96 16.88
CA TYR A 311 -36.16 -7.59 17.80
C TYR A 311 -36.75 -6.58 18.78
N LYS A 312 -37.88 -7.03 19.40
CA LYS A 312 -38.47 -6.42 20.59
C LYS A 312 -38.61 -7.49 21.67
N GLY A 313 -37.79 -7.41 22.71
CA GLY A 313 -37.81 -8.36 23.83
C GLY A 313 -36.99 -9.63 23.59
N GLU A 314 -36.76 -10.36 24.68
CA GLU A 314 -35.81 -11.48 24.75
C GLU A 314 -36.25 -12.71 23.95
N GLU A 315 -37.54 -13.01 23.89
CA GLU A 315 -38.04 -14.18 23.16
C GLU A 315 -37.80 -14.06 21.64
N GLN A 316 -38.11 -12.88 21.06
CA GLN A 316 -37.83 -12.63 19.66
C GLN A 316 -36.31 -12.63 19.37
N MET A 317 -35.54 -12.03 20.28
CA MET A 317 -34.09 -12.05 20.19
C MET A 317 -33.55 -13.46 20.06
N ARG A 318 -33.96 -14.36 20.94
CA ARG A 318 -33.50 -15.74 20.98
C ARG A 318 -33.80 -16.47 19.67
N GLN A 319 -35.03 -16.40 19.18
CA GLN A 319 -35.44 -17.04 17.91
C GLN A 319 -34.68 -16.49 16.69
N ILE A 320 -34.53 -15.16 16.61
CA ILE A 320 -33.83 -14.50 15.49
C ILE A 320 -32.34 -14.82 15.52
N VAL A 321 -31.69 -14.74 16.69
CA VAL A 321 -30.26 -15.04 16.82
C VAL A 321 -29.97 -16.51 16.53
N GLU A 322 -30.83 -17.44 16.92
CA GLU A 322 -30.69 -18.85 16.57
C GLU A 322 -30.73 -19.07 15.05
N ARG A 323 -31.66 -18.42 14.34
CA ARG A 323 -31.69 -18.48 12.88
C ARG A 323 -30.46 -17.83 12.23
N LEU A 324 -30.01 -16.68 12.75
CA LEU A 324 -28.80 -16.03 12.27
C LEU A 324 -27.54 -16.87 12.48
N ARG A 325 -27.45 -17.64 13.58
CA ARG A 325 -26.34 -18.59 13.78
C ARG A 325 -26.32 -19.68 12.74
N THR A 326 -27.47 -20.22 12.37
CA THR A 326 -27.56 -21.19 11.26
C THR A 326 -27.07 -20.58 9.95
N ILE A 327 -27.54 -19.40 9.58
CA ILE A 327 -27.09 -18.68 8.37
C ILE A 327 -25.59 -18.38 8.43
N ALA A 328 -25.08 -17.98 9.60
CA ALA A 328 -23.65 -17.71 9.76
C ALA A 328 -22.79 -18.96 9.52
N GLU A 329 -23.19 -20.12 10.05
CA GLU A 329 -22.45 -21.37 9.82
C GLU A 329 -22.50 -21.82 8.36
N GLU A 330 -23.64 -21.65 7.69
CA GLU A 330 -23.75 -21.91 6.25
C GLU A 330 -22.81 -21.01 5.43
N LEU A 331 -22.76 -19.70 5.73
CA LEU A 331 -21.86 -18.75 5.06
C LEU A 331 -20.37 -19.04 5.35
N LYS A 332 -20.04 -19.40 6.60
CA LYS A 332 -18.68 -19.82 6.96
C LYS A 332 -18.24 -21.08 6.22
N SER A 333 -19.16 -22.02 5.98
CA SER A 333 -18.89 -23.23 5.21
C SER A 333 -18.50 -22.95 3.76
N LYS A 334 -18.88 -21.77 3.24
CA LYS A 334 -18.44 -21.24 1.93
C LYS A 334 -17.13 -20.47 2.00
N GLY A 335 -16.46 -20.44 3.17
CA GLY A 335 -15.19 -19.74 3.35
C GLY A 335 -15.33 -18.23 3.62
N LEU A 336 -16.53 -17.74 3.93
CA LEU A 336 -16.77 -16.34 4.22
C LEU A 336 -16.49 -16.00 5.69
N SER A 337 -15.94 -14.82 5.95
CA SER A 337 -15.82 -14.28 7.30
C SER A 337 -17.11 -13.58 7.70
N VAL A 338 -17.73 -14.08 8.77
CA VAL A 338 -19.07 -13.67 9.20
C VAL A 338 -19.04 -13.23 10.64
N LYS A 339 -19.72 -12.12 10.94
CA LYS A 339 -19.94 -11.64 12.30
C LYS A 339 -21.43 -11.50 12.58
N ILE A 340 -21.90 -12.02 13.71
CA ILE A 340 -23.21 -11.70 14.26
C ILE A 340 -23.03 -10.58 15.29
N ASP A 341 -23.78 -9.49 15.16
CA ASP A 341 -23.80 -8.43 16.16
C ASP A 341 -25.09 -8.49 16.96
N ASP A 342 -25.06 -9.29 17.99
CA ASP A 342 -26.17 -9.51 18.95
C ASP A 342 -26.09 -8.63 20.19
N ARG A 343 -25.23 -7.58 20.21
CA ARG A 343 -25.18 -6.62 21.33
C ARG A 343 -26.58 -6.05 21.62
N ASP A 344 -27.03 -6.17 22.85
CA ASP A 344 -28.36 -5.72 23.30
C ASP A 344 -28.39 -4.27 23.80
N ASN A 345 -27.22 -3.73 24.16
CA ASN A 345 -27.02 -2.36 24.64
C ASN A 345 -26.89 -1.33 23.53
N VAL A 346 -26.99 -1.73 22.25
CA VAL A 346 -26.80 -0.88 21.08
C VAL A 346 -27.98 -1.06 20.11
N ARG A 347 -28.58 0.06 19.70
CA ARG A 347 -29.69 0.05 18.72
C ARG A 347 -29.22 -0.40 17.33
N SER A 348 -30.10 -1.05 16.58
CA SER A 348 -29.82 -1.54 15.22
C SER A 348 -29.33 -0.45 14.27
N GLY A 349 -29.89 0.77 14.33
CA GLY A 349 -29.44 1.89 13.53
C GLY A 349 -28.00 2.34 13.80
N PHE A 350 -27.49 2.18 15.02
CA PHE A 350 -26.09 2.41 15.31
C PHE A 350 -25.22 1.30 14.72
N LYS A 351 -25.62 0.05 14.85
CA LYS A 351 -24.91 -1.09 14.24
C LYS A 351 -24.81 -0.93 12.71
N PHE A 352 -25.89 -0.53 12.08
CA PHE A 352 -25.90 -0.25 10.63
C PHE A 352 -24.86 0.81 10.24
N ALA A 353 -24.84 1.93 10.95
CA ALA A 353 -23.89 3.00 10.70
C ALA A 353 -22.44 2.59 10.98
N GLU A 354 -22.21 1.79 12.03
CA GLU A 354 -20.88 1.29 12.38
C GLU A 354 -20.29 0.39 11.30
N TYR A 355 -21.07 -0.56 10.78
CA TYR A 355 -20.57 -1.48 9.75
C TYR A 355 -20.52 -0.86 8.35
N GLU A 356 -21.36 0.15 8.09
CA GLU A 356 -21.25 0.98 6.89
C GLU A 356 -19.94 1.80 6.92
N LEU A 357 -19.64 2.42 8.06
CA LEU A 357 -18.37 3.15 8.27
C LEU A 357 -17.15 2.23 8.14
N LYS A 358 -17.22 1.01 8.64
CA LYS A 358 -16.17 -0.02 8.54
C LYS A 358 -16.05 -0.65 7.15
N GLY A 359 -16.95 -0.34 6.23
CA GLY A 359 -16.90 -0.83 4.86
C GLY A 359 -17.18 -2.33 4.71
N VAL A 360 -17.95 -2.94 5.61
CA VAL A 360 -18.32 -4.35 5.53
C VAL A 360 -19.11 -4.60 4.25
N PRO A 361 -18.68 -5.50 3.36
CA PRO A 361 -19.25 -5.67 2.02
C PRO A 361 -20.74 -5.97 1.99
N VAL A 362 -21.23 -6.83 2.88
CA VAL A 362 -22.65 -7.22 2.93
C VAL A 362 -23.16 -7.15 4.37
N ARG A 363 -24.30 -6.49 4.53
CA ARG A 363 -25.07 -6.50 5.77
C ARG A 363 -26.37 -7.25 5.56
N LEU A 364 -26.64 -8.22 6.44
CA LEU A 364 -27.90 -8.94 6.50
C LEU A 364 -28.63 -8.57 7.80
N ALA A 365 -29.89 -8.19 7.73
CA ALA A 365 -30.70 -7.88 8.90
C ALA A 365 -31.96 -8.76 8.91
N LEU A 366 -32.22 -9.39 10.04
CA LEU A 366 -33.37 -10.29 10.22
C LEU A 366 -34.26 -9.75 11.32
N GLY A 367 -35.52 -9.47 10.96
CA GLY A 367 -36.55 -9.07 11.86
C GLY A 367 -37.65 -10.14 12.02
N PRO A 368 -38.65 -9.94 12.93
CA PRO A 368 -39.72 -10.91 13.12
C PRO A 368 -40.54 -11.19 11.85
N ARG A 369 -40.88 -10.15 11.08
CA ARG A 369 -41.63 -10.30 9.84
C ARG A 369 -40.85 -11.08 8.78
N ASP A 370 -39.55 -10.83 8.69
CA ASP A 370 -38.67 -11.54 7.77
C ASP A 370 -38.55 -13.01 8.16
N LEU A 371 -38.47 -13.29 9.47
CA LEU A 371 -38.42 -14.66 9.96
C LEU A 371 -39.71 -15.43 9.61
N GLU A 372 -40.89 -14.79 9.78
CA GLU A 372 -42.18 -15.37 9.43
C GLU A 372 -42.35 -15.62 7.93
N ASN A 373 -41.83 -14.70 7.09
CA ASN A 373 -41.95 -14.75 5.65
C ASN A 373 -40.81 -15.55 4.96
N GLY A 374 -39.86 -16.06 5.73
CA GLY A 374 -38.66 -16.72 5.15
C GLY A 374 -37.78 -15.80 4.29
N THR A 375 -37.77 -14.51 4.62
CA THR A 375 -36.96 -13.49 3.94
C THR A 375 -35.89 -12.90 4.85
N ILE A 376 -35.01 -12.07 4.29
CA ILE A 376 -33.99 -11.31 5.02
C ILE A 376 -33.67 -10.04 4.24
N GLU A 377 -33.36 -8.95 4.96
CA GLU A 377 -32.86 -7.73 4.35
C GLU A 377 -31.37 -7.87 4.01
N LEU A 378 -31.01 -7.59 2.77
CA LEU A 378 -29.64 -7.57 2.27
C LEU A 378 -29.28 -6.17 1.80
N VAL A 379 -28.14 -5.65 2.27
CA VAL A 379 -27.58 -4.39 1.79
C VAL A 379 -26.12 -4.61 1.37
N ARG A 380 -25.80 -4.21 0.15
CA ARG A 380 -24.41 -4.22 -0.33
C ARG A 380 -23.77 -2.85 -0.14
N ARG A 381 -22.52 -2.84 0.34
CA ARG A 381 -21.82 -1.59 0.70
C ARG A 381 -21.38 -0.75 -0.50
N ASP A 382 -21.01 -1.38 -1.59
CA ASP A 382 -20.44 -0.71 -2.77
C ASP A 382 -21.45 0.13 -3.58
N THR A 383 -22.74 -0.20 -3.48
CA THR A 383 -23.83 0.53 -4.17
C THR A 383 -24.85 1.14 -3.21
N LEU A 384 -24.85 0.72 -1.95
CA LEU A 384 -25.87 1.03 -0.93
C LEU A 384 -27.27 0.51 -1.29
N GLU A 385 -27.37 -0.37 -2.28
CA GLU A 385 -28.63 -1.01 -2.65
C GLU A 385 -29.12 -1.92 -1.53
N LYS A 386 -30.43 -1.83 -1.30
CA LYS A 386 -31.15 -2.58 -0.29
C LYS A 386 -32.21 -3.43 -0.94
N GLU A 387 -32.24 -4.71 -0.62
CA GLU A 387 -33.25 -5.67 -1.11
C GLU A 387 -33.74 -6.56 0.03
N THR A 388 -34.97 -7.07 -0.14
CA THR A 388 -35.49 -8.17 0.67
C THR A 388 -35.42 -9.44 -0.17
N VAL A 389 -34.68 -10.43 0.29
CA VAL A 389 -34.39 -11.65 -0.47
C VAL A 389 -34.88 -12.89 0.32
N PRO A 390 -35.20 -13.99 -0.38
CA PRO A 390 -35.51 -15.26 0.30
C PRO A 390 -34.31 -15.76 1.10
N GLN A 391 -34.56 -16.40 2.24
CA GLN A 391 -33.52 -17.12 3.00
C GLN A 391 -33.09 -18.41 2.28
N GLU A 392 -34.00 -19.00 1.48
CA GLU A 392 -33.66 -20.12 0.61
C GLU A 392 -32.66 -19.69 -0.47
N GLY A 393 -31.56 -20.42 -0.60
CA GLY A 393 -30.48 -20.09 -1.54
C GLY A 393 -29.64 -18.85 -1.18
N LEU A 394 -29.86 -18.26 -0.01
CA LEU A 394 -29.15 -17.05 0.45
C LEU A 394 -27.65 -17.22 0.45
N THR A 395 -27.16 -18.36 0.91
CA THR A 395 -25.72 -18.63 1.05
C THR A 395 -24.99 -18.59 -0.28
N ASP A 396 -25.57 -19.23 -1.30
CA ASP A 396 -25.00 -19.23 -2.66
C ASP A 396 -25.08 -17.83 -3.29
N ARG A 397 -26.21 -17.11 -3.08
CA ARG A 397 -26.37 -15.73 -3.52
C ARG A 397 -25.30 -14.80 -2.92
N VAL A 398 -25.09 -14.86 -1.60
CA VAL A 398 -24.10 -14.03 -0.91
C VAL A 398 -22.69 -14.39 -1.33
N ALA A 399 -22.37 -15.66 -1.52
CA ALA A 399 -21.06 -16.10 -2.04
C ALA A 399 -20.78 -15.53 -3.43
N ALA A 400 -21.76 -15.61 -4.35
CA ALA A 400 -21.63 -15.02 -5.69
C ALA A 400 -21.52 -13.49 -5.64
N LEU A 401 -22.25 -12.85 -4.72
CA LEU A 401 -22.23 -11.40 -4.55
C LEU A 401 -20.85 -10.87 -4.12
N MET A 402 -20.02 -11.65 -3.41
CA MET A 402 -18.64 -11.26 -3.09
C MET A 402 -17.82 -11.00 -4.35
N ASP A 403 -17.92 -11.87 -5.34
CA ASP A 403 -17.21 -11.70 -6.62
C ASP A 403 -17.76 -10.51 -7.42
N GLU A 404 -19.08 -10.32 -7.42
CA GLU A 404 -19.72 -9.17 -8.07
C GLU A 404 -19.26 -7.84 -7.45
N ILE A 405 -19.22 -7.75 -6.12
CA ILE A 405 -18.75 -6.55 -5.40
C ILE A 405 -17.28 -6.30 -5.73
N GLN A 406 -16.43 -7.33 -5.68
CA GLN A 406 -15.00 -7.22 -5.99
C GLN A 406 -14.79 -6.64 -7.40
N GLN A 407 -15.49 -7.17 -8.39
CA GLN A 407 -15.42 -6.71 -9.78
C GLN A 407 -16.00 -5.30 -9.96
N ASN A 408 -17.10 -4.98 -9.29
CA ASN A 408 -17.72 -3.66 -9.36
C ASN A 408 -16.80 -2.56 -8.80
N ILE A 409 -16.16 -2.82 -7.68
CA ILE A 409 -15.20 -1.89 -7.06
C ILE A 409 -14.05 -1.61 -8.04
N PHE A 410 -13.46 -2.63 -8.64
CA PHE A 410 -12.39 -2.47 -9.62
C PHE A 410 -12.87 -1.69 -10.86
N ARG A 411 -14.02 -2.05 -11.43
CA ARG A 411 -14.56 -1.41 -12.63
C ARG A 411 -14.82 0.08 -12.40
N LYS A 412 -15.44 0.45 -11.28
CA LYS A 412 -15.66 1.87 -10.92
C LYS A 412 -14.36 2.67 -10.85
N ALA A 413 -13.34 2.11 -10.20
CA ALA A 413 -12.04 2.74 -10.09
C ALA A 413 -11.33 2.85 -11.45
N LEU A 414 -11.47 1.83 -12.31
CA LEU A 414 -10.91 1.81 -13.67
C LEU A 414 -11.56 2.86 -14.55
N ASP A 415 -12.90 2.94 -14.54
CA ASP A 415 -13.66 3.93 -15.31
C ASP A 415 -13.28 5.36 -14.87
N TYR A 416 -13.18 5.58 -13.56
CA TYR A 416 -12.74 6.87 -13.03
C TYR A 416 -11.32 7.20 -13.51
N ARG A 417 -10.34 6.31 -13.31
CA ARG A 417 -8.96 6.54 -13.75
C ARG A 417 -8.89 6.86 -15.23
N ASN A 418 -9.58 6.09 -16.07
CA ASN A 418 -9.55 6.28 -17.52
C ASN A 418 -10.18 7.63 -17.94
N SER A 419 -11.22 8.07 -17.26
CA SER A 419 -11.83 9.40 -17.48
C SER A 419 -10.91 10.55 -17.10
N MET A 420 -9.94 10.28 -16.22
CA MET A 420 -8.99 11.25 -15.67
C MET A 420 -7.62 11.24 -16.35
N ILE A 421 -7.46 10.51 -17.46
CA ILE A 421 -6.27 10.60 -18.32
C ILE A 421 -6.58 11.58 -19.44
N THR A 422 -5.81 12.67 -19.52
CA THR A 422 -6.02 13.71 -20.53
C THR A 422 -4.76 13.88 -21.38
N LYS A 423 -4.92 13.75 -22.70
CA LYS A 423 -3.85 14.00 -23.67
C LYS A 423 -3.82 15.49 -23.98
N VAL A 424 -2.63 16.11 -23.88
CA VAL A 424 -2.41 17.52 -24.18
C VAL A 424 -1.16 17.72 -25.04
N ASP A 425 -1.16 18.76 -25.84
CA ASP A 425 -0.07 19.07 -26.78
C ASP A 425 0.58 20.43 -26.54
N THR A 426 -0.04 21.28 -25.72
CA THR A 426 0.46 22.62 -25.41
C THR A 426 0.64 22.84 -23.92
N TRP A 427 1.48 23.82 -23.56
CA TRP A 427 1.69 24.18 -22.16
C TRP A 427 0.42 24.77 -21.49
N ASP A 428 -0.32 25.56 -22.23
CA ASP A 428 -1.57 26.15 -21.72
C ASP A 428 -2.61 25.08 -21.41
N GLU A 429 -2.79 24.09 -22.27
CA GLU A 429 -3.65 22.92 -22.01
C GLU A 429 -3.16 22.13 -20.81
N PHE A 430 -1.83 21.93 -20.69
CA PHE A 430 -1.24 21.22 -19.55
C PHE A 430 -1.61 21.89 -18.23
N VAL A 431 -1.41 23.21 -18.14
CA VAL A 431 -1.72 23.98 -16.94
C VAL A 431 -3.22 23.98 -16.66
N ASP A 432 -4.05 24.20 -17.68
CA ASP A 432 -5.51 24.19 -17.55
C ASP A 432 -6.05 22.87 -16.99
N VAL A 433 -5.62 21.75 -17.56
CA VAL A 433 -6.03 20.42 -17.07
C VAL A 433 -5.54 20.19 -15.64
N LEU A 434 -4.31 20.58 -15.33
CA LEU A 434 -3.74 20.38 -13.99
C LEU A 434 -4.49 21.16 -12.91
N GLU A 435 -4.91 22.41 -13.21
CA GLU A 435 -5.60 23.28 -12.24
C GLU A 435 -7.10 22.96 -12.13
N ASN A 436 -7.77 22.62 -13.21
CA ASN A 436 -9.22 22.50 -13.26
C ASN A 436 -9.75 21.07 -13.20
N LYS A 437 -8.97 20.08 -13.63
CA LYS A 437 -9.40 18.67 -13.68
C LYS A 437 -8.53 17.76 -12.80
N GLY A 438 -7.21 17.93 -12.85
CA GLY A 438 -6.27 16.99 -12.24
C GLY A 438 -6.15 15.69 -13.04
N GLY A 439 -5.75 14.63 -12.37
CA GLY A 439 -5.54 13.31 -12.98
C GLY A 439 -4.18 13.18 -13.67
N PHE A 440 -4.07 12.17 -14.52
CA PHE A 440 -2.88 11.95 -15.33
C PHE A 440 -2.91 12.80 -16.60
N ILE A 441 -1.84 13.53 -16.86
CA ILE A 441 -1.66 14.29 -18.09
C ILE A 441 -0.68 13.55 -18.98
N SER A 442 -1.14 13.09 -20.13
CA SER A 442 -0.33 12.44 -21.14
C SER A 442 0.25 13.51 -22.08
N ALA A 443 1.53 13.78 -21.96
CA ALA A 443 2.18 14.86 -22.67
C ALA A 443 3.60 14.50 -23.13
N HIS A 444 4.06 15.12 -24.21
CA HIS A 444 5.41 14.98 -24.72
C HIS A 444 6.43 15.65 -23.80
N TRP A 445 7.53 14.97 -23.57
CA TRP A 445 8.70 15.41 -22.81
C TRP A 445 9.99 15.18 -23.61
N ASP A 446 10.92 16.14 -23.58
CA ASP A 446 12.15 16.09 -24.35
C ASP A 446 13.24 15.16 -23.80
N GLY A 447 12.96 14.44 -22.70
CA GLY A 447 13.88 13.49 -22.09
C GLY A 447 14.94 14.11 -21.19
N THR A 448 14.92 15.43 -20.97
CA THR A 448 15.94 16.12 -20.16
C THR A 448 15.49 16.34 -18.73
N VAL A 449 16.46 16.25 -17.79
CA VAL A 449 16.22 16.50 -16.36
C VAL A 449 15.89 17.99 -16.13
N GLU A 450 16.51 18.88 -16.85
CA GLU A 450 16.29 20.33 -16.75
C GLU A 450 14.83 20.70 -17.03
N THR A 451 14.24 20.12 -18.06
CA THR A 451 12.82 20.34 -18.39
C THR A 451 11.90 19.71 -17.36
N GLU A 452 12.21 18.51 -16.87
CA GLU A 452 11.45 17.84 -15.82
C GLU A 452 11.41 18.68 -14.52
N VAL A 453 12.57 19.18 -14.09
CA VAL A 453 12.68 20.05 -12.89
C VAL A 453 11.92 21.36 -13.11
N ALA A 454 12.04 22.01 -14.27
CA ALA A 454 11.32 23.24 -14.58
C ALA A 454 9.79 23.07 -14.52
N ILE A 455 9.26 21.98 -15.07
CA ILE A 455 7.83 21.65 -14.99
C ILE A 455 7.39 21.45 -13.52
N LYS A 456 8.17 20.70 -12.74
CA LYS A 456 7.91 20.46 -11.31
C LYS A 456 7.89 21.75 -10.50
N ASP A 457 8.84 22.63 -10.74
CA ASP A 457 8.94 23.91 -10.05
C ASP A 457 7.75 24.83 -10.38
N ALA A 458 7.37 24.87 -11.66
CA ALA A 458 6.26 25.71 -12.12
C ALA A 458 4.88 25.20 -11.66
N THR A 459 4.68 23.89 -11.51
CA THR A 459 3.33 23.31 -11.40
C THR A 459 3.13 22.35 -10.21
N LYS A 460 4.21 21.89 -9.60
CA LYS A 460 4.24 20.77 -8.62
C LYS A 460 3.83 19.42 -9.22
N ALA A 461 3.63 19.32 -10.53
CA ALA A 461 3.44 18.04 -11.21
C ALA A 461 4.81 17.41 -11.50
N THR A 462 4.88 16.08 -11.34
CA THR A 462 6.06 15.28 -11.65
C THR A 462 5.76 14.27 -12.74
N ILE A 463 6.79 13.78 -13.42
CA ILE A 463 6.65 12.60 -14.28
C ILE A 463 6.39 11.40 -13.38
N ARG A 464 5.19 10.85 -13.45
CA ARG A 464 4.82 9.68 -12.64
C ARG A 464 5.44 8.42 -13.19
N CYS A 465 5.32 8.23 -14.48
CA CYS A 465 6.02 7.17 -15.19
C CYS A 465 6.09 7.41 -16.70
N ILE A 466 7.00 6.69 -17.33
CA ILE A 466 7.03 6.41 -18.75
C ILE A 466 6.32 5.06 -18.89
N PRO A 467 5.06 5.00 -19.38
CA PRO A 467 4.31 3.74 -19.43
C PRO A 467 5.05 2.65 -20.21
N MET A 468 5.00 1.42 -19.76
CA MET A 468 5.67 0.30 -20.43
C MET A 468 5.09 -0.01 -21.82
N ASP A 469 3.81 0.32 -22.00
CA ASP A 469 3.07 0.18 -23.27
C ASP A 469 3.06 1.46 -24.11
N ALA A 470 3.89 2.47 -23.74
CA ALA A 470 3.97 3.71 -24.48
C ALA A 470 4.43 3.46 -25.91
N VAL A 471 3.63 3.94 -26.87
CA VAL A 471 3.92 3.87 -28.29
C VAL A 471 4.86 5.01 -28.67
N GLU A 472 5.80 4.77 -29.59
CA GLU A 472 6.58 5.83 -30.20
C GLU A 472 5.65 6.77 -30.96
N GLU A 473 5.73 8.06 -30.63
CA GLU A 473 4.94 9.13 -31.22
C GLU A 473 5.82 10.37 -31.35
N GLU A 474 6.02 10.83 -32.57
CA GLU A 474 6.73 12.08 -32.81
C GLU A 474 5.91 13.28 -32.35
N GLY A 475 6.54 14.18 -31.62
CA GLY A 475 5.89 15.37 -31.10
C GLY A 475 6.89 16.40 -30.59
N LYS A 476 6.36 17.38 -29.87
CA LYS A 476 7.16 18.42 -29.21
C LYS A 476 6.86 18.45 -27.72
N CYS A 477 7.91 18.57 -26.92
CA CYS A 477 7.78 18.77 -25.48
C CYS A 477 6.86 19.95 -25.19
N VAL A 478 5.87 19.73 -24.35
CA VAL A 478 4.85 20.74 -24.00
C VAL A 478 5.44 22.00 -23.36
N PHE A 479 6.60 21.88 -22.70
CA PHE A 479 7.27 22.99 -22.01
C PHE A 479 8.38 23.62 -22.84
N SER A 480 9.32 22.83 -23.33
CA SER A 480 10.52 23.34 -24.03
C SER A 480 10.32 23.54 -25.52
N GLY A 481 9.31 22.92 -26.14
CA GLY A 481 9.10 22.90 -27.59
C GLY A 481 10.11 22.06 -28.39
N LYS A 482 11.06 21.41 -27.71
CA LYS A 482 12.04 20.53 -28.33
C LYS A 482 11.40 19.22 -28.82
N PRO A 483 12.00 18.52 -29.80
CA PRO A 483 11.52 17.23 -30.28
C PRO A 483 11.36 16.21 -29.14
N SER A 484 10.35 15.37 -29.26
CA SER A 484 10.05 14.25 -28.35
C SER A 484 9.54 13.07 -29.16
N HIS A 485 9.90 11.85 -28.74
CA HIS A 485 9.52 10.61 -29.42
C HIS A 485 8.42 9.83 -28.70
N ARG A 486 7.97 10.30 -27.55
CA ARG A 486 6.90 9.64 -26.78
C ARG A 486 6.28 10.57 -25.75
N ARG A 487 5.08 10.19 -25.34
CA ARG A 487 4.39 10.80 -24.22
C ARG A 487 4.76 10.11 -22.90
N VAL A 488 4.75 10.88 -21.83
CA VAL A 488 4.87 10.40 -20.46
C VAL A 488 3.68 10.88 -19.65
N LEU A 489 3.48 10.31 -18.47
CA LEU A 489 2.38 10.68 -17.58
C LEU A 489 2.86 11.62 -16.49
N PHE A 490 2.27 12.80 -16.44
CA PHE A 490 2.45 13.78 -15.38
C PHE A 490 1.24 13.79 -14.45
N ALA A 491 1.46 14.04 -13.17
CA ALA A 491 0.42 14.35 -12.21
C ALA A 491 1.01 15.00 -10.96
N ARG A 492 0.17 15.72 -10.20
CA ARG A 492 0.46 15.97 -8.79
C ARG A 492 0.30 14.67 -8.01
N SER A 493 1.05 14.51 -6.94
CA SER A 493 1.10 13.25 -6.18
C SER A 493 1.14 13.45 -4.67
N TYR A 494 0.88 12.38 -3.96
CA TYR A 494 1.04 12.26 -2.52
C TYR A 494 2.49 12.03 -2.12
#